data_ef25e71b7a2d8e439ec1c18c5a01a4bd
#
_entry.id   ef25e71b7a2d8e439ec1c18c5a01a4bd
#
_cell.length_a   1.000
_cell.length_b   1.000
_cell.length_c   1.000
_cell.angle_alpha   90.00
_cell.angle_beta   90.00
_cell.angle_gamma   90.00
#
_symmetry.space_group_name_H-M   'P 1'
#
loop_
_entity.id
_entity.type
_entity.pdbx_description
1 polymer ?
#
loop_
_entity_poly.entity_id
_entity_poly.type
_entity_poly.pdbx_seq_one_letter_code
_entity_poly.pdbx_strand_id
1 'polypeptide(L)'
;MPTARGVRSTIVVVTWRGRDHIDACLAALAAQSRAHEVLVLDNASDDGTAELIGDQRVLRLSANRGYAGGLAAALPQVKTPFMAWLNDDAAPRPGWLAALEDALDANPRAAAAGGVLTDADGAISSAGVGLTRDGYGVDLREPTETTFGFCGGSVLLRRSALLAAGGVPGGFFCYYEDTDTAWRLRLAGWRILLVPGARATHRLGASTKPGSWRFHRWNERNRLLTLLRCAPVWVAFGQLARFLAITLALPVRRLRGVEVPDALNYTVGLRLFVFAEVLARSPATLGARFAIGRRAEVARSVLWRTWAGRIVQPAEHGA
;
A
#
# COMPACT_ATOMS: atom_id res chain seq x y z
N MET A 1 -7.53 -23.58 -29.01
CA MET A 1 -7.20 -22.15 -29.19
C MET A 1 -7.77 -21.40 -27.97
N PRO A 2 -7.00 -20.66 -27.18
CA PRO A 2 -7.58 -19.88 -26.12
C PRO A 2 -8.45 -18.79 -26.74
N THR A 3 -9.73 -18.76 -26.39
CA THR A 3 -10.66 -17.68 -26.73
C THR A 3 -10.04 -16.35 -26.34
N ALA A 4 -10.00 -15.39 -27.26
CA ALA A 4 -9.54 -14.02 -26.97
C ALA A 4 -10.38 -13.47 -25.82
N ARG A 5 -9.85 -13.53 -24.59
CA ARG A 5 -10.48 -12.88 -23.44
C ARG A 5 -10.44 -11.37 -23.70
N GLY A 6 -11.58 -10.71 -23.72
CA GLY A 6 -11.66 -9.27 -23.85
C GLY A 6 -10.89 -8.56 -22.70
N VAL A 7 -10.69 -7.26 -22.81
CA VAL A 7 -10.00 -6.44 -21.77
C VAL A 7 -10.72 -6.58 -20.42
N ARG A 8 -10.02 -7.10 -19.44
CA ARG A 8 -10.56 -7.36 -18.08
C ARG A 8 -9.91 -6.56 -16.97
N SER A 9 -8.75 -6.00 -17.26
CA SER A 9 -7.93 -5.28 -16.28
C SER A 9 -7.61 -3.88 -16.77
N THR A 10 -7.75 -2.88 -15.88
CA THR A 10 -7.18 -1.56 -16.05
C THR A 10 -5.99 -1.43 -15.10
N ILE A 11 -4.81 -1.19 -15.64
CA ILE A 11 -3.58 -0.96 -14.86
C ILE A 11 -3.50 0.54 -14.60
N VAL A 12 -3.55 0.91 -13.34
CA VAL A 12 -3.43 2.30 -12.89
C VAL A 12 -1.99 2.54 -12.47
N VAL A 13 -1.33 3.45 -13.20
CA VAL A 13 0.02 3.92 -12.91
C VAL A 13 -0.10 5.34 -12.34
N VAL A 14 0.27 5.54 -11.08
CA VAL A 14 0.26 6.86 -10.45
C VAL A 14 1.66 7.43 -10.54
N THR A 15 1.81 8.58 -11.20
CA THR A 15 3.10 9.24 -11.37
C THR A 15 3.10 10.66 -10.80
N TRP A 16 4.24 11.07 -10.28
CA TRP A 16 4.57 12.43 -9.91
C TRP A 16 6.08 12.67 -10.08
N ARG A 17 6.45 13.50 -11.08
CA ARG A 17 7.85 13.74 -11.46
C ARG A 17 8.57 12.43 -11.82
N GLY A 18 7.90 11.64 -12.66
CA GLY A 18 8.35 10.30 -13.06
C GLY A 18 9.19 10.27 -14.34
N ARG A 19 9.71 11.42 -14.81
CA ARG A 19 10.42 11.56 -16.09
C ARG A 19 11.52 10.51 -16.28
N ASP A 20 12.25 10.16 -15.21
CA ASP A 20 13.42 9.28 -15.32
C ASP A 20 13.08 7.78 -15.36
N HIS A 21 11.79 7.40 -15.22
CA HIS A 21 11.44 5.99 -15.08
C HIS A 21 10.10 5.57 -15.70
N ILE A 22 9.20 6.49 -16.00
CA ILE A 22 7.86 6.15 -16.50
C ILE A 22 7.90 5.42 -17.87
N ASP A 23 8.85 5.75 -18.73
CA ASP A 23 9.01 5.09 -20.04
C ASP A 23 9.27 3.59 -19.90
N ALA A 24 10.12 3.20 -18.97
CA ALA A 24 10.43 1.78 -18.71
C ALA A 24 9.19 1.03 -18.19
N CYS A 25 8.39 1.68 -17.34
CA CYS A 25 7.12 1.13 -16.86
C CYS A 25 6.13 0.93 -18.02
N LEU A 26 5.90 1.95 -18.83
CA LEU A 26 4.95 1.89 -19.97
C LEU A 26 5.39 0.88 -21.03
N ALA A 27 6.68 0.81 -21.35
CA ALA A 27 7.24 -0.20 -22.26
C ALA A 27 7.03 -1.64 -21.73
N ALA A 28 7.24 -1.87 -20.44
CA ALA A 28 7.01 -3.16 -19.80
C ALA A 28 5.51 -3.54 -19.79
N LEU A 29 4.61 -2.57 -19.69
CA LEU A 29 3.17 -2.78 -19.79
C LEU A 29 2.78 -3.14 -21.23
N ALA A 30 3.29 -2.42 -22.23
CA ALA A 30 3.03 -2.73 -23.64
C ALA A 30 3.48 -4.14 -24.04
N ALA A 31 4.47 -4.71 -23.36
CA ALA A 31 4.96 -6.06 -23.58
C ALA A 31 4.12 -7.17 -22.89
N GLN A 32 3.06 -6.84 -22.15
CA GLN A 32 2.20 -7.83 -21.52
C GLN A 32 1.31 -8.56 -22.55
N SER A 33 1.24 -9.87 -22.44
CA SER A 33 0.48 -10.72 -23.37
C SER A 33 -1.04 -10.68 -23.17
N ARG A 34 -1.53 -10.29 -21.99
CA ARG A 34 -2.96 -10.14 -21.72
C ARG A 34 -3.46 -8.77 -22.19
N ALA A 35 -4.59 -8.75 -22.88
CA ALA A 35 -5.26 -7.50 -23.25
C ALA A 35 -5.67 -6.72 -22.00
N HIS A 36 -5.29 -5.47 -21.92
CA HIS A 36 -5.52 -4.59 -20.78
C HIS A 36 -5.64 -3.13 -21.20
N GLU A 37 -6.17 -2.30 -20.32
CA GLU A 37 -6.12 -0.85 -20.41
C GLU A 37 -5.04 -0.31 -19.48
N VAL A 38 -4.37 0.77 -19.89
CA VAL A 38 -3.49 1.55 -19.01
C VAL A 38 -4.16 2.89 -18.73
N LEU A 39 -4.26 3.26 -17.46
CA LEU A 39 -4.68 4.59 -17.01
C LEU A 39 -3.52 5.21 -16.24
N VAL A 40 -2.85 6.18 -16.83
CA VAL A 40 -1.84 6.96 -16.12
C VAL A 40 -2.53 8.07 -15.35
N LEU A 41 -2.29 8.11 -14.05
CA LEU A 41 -2.71 9.23 -13.22
C LEU A 41 -1.50 10.13 -12.96
N ASP A 42 -1.50 11.30 -13.62
CA ASP A 42 -0.49 12.33 -13.40
C ASP A 42 -0.89 13.22 -12.21
N ASN A 43 -0.11 13.13 -11.15
CA ASN A 43 -0.32 13.84 -9.88
C ASN A 43 0.21 15.28 -9.92
N ALA A 44 -0.05 16.02 -11.01
CA ALA A 44 0.44 17.37 -11.26
C ALA A 44 1.98 17.42 -11.39
N SER A 45 2.55 16.60 -12.27
CA SER A 45 3.98 16.66 -12.60
C SER A 45 4.33 17.94 -13.34
N ASP A 46 5.53 18.47 -13.09
CA ASP A 46 6.06 19.73 -13.65
C ASP A 46 7.50 19.57 -14.18
N ASP A 47 7.91 18.32 -14.46
CA ASP A 47 9.27 17.93 -14.87
C ASP A 47 9.37 17.41 -16.31
N GLY A 48 8.30 17.50 -17.09
CA GLY A 48 8.23 16.93 -18.45
C GLY A 48 7.75 15.46 -18.47
N THR A 49 7.26 14.92 -17.37
CA THR A 49 6.66 13.57 -17.34
C THR A 49 5.47 13.45 -18.31
N ALA A 50 4.66 14.50 -18.43
CA ALA A 50 3.45 14.49 -19.25
C ALA A 50 3.74 14.23 -20.74
N GLU A 51 4.87 14.71 -21.26
CA GLU A 51 5.31 14.55 -22.64
C GLU A 51 5.72 13.10 -22.95
N LEU A 52 6.16 12.35 -21.92
CA LEU A 52 6.59 10.95 -22.04
C LEU A 52 5.42 9.96 -21.97
N ILE A 53 4.27 10.36 -21.44
CA ILE A 53 3.10 9.47 -21.30
C ILE A 53 2.54 9.08 -22.68
N GLY A 54 2.75 9.92 -23.71
CA GLY A 54 2.32 9.67 -25.08
C GLY A 54 0.80 9.53 -25.20
N ASP A 55 0.35 8.56 -26.02
CA ASP A 55 -1.08 8.33 -26.33
C ASP A 55 -1.83 7.54 -25.26
N GLN A 56 -1.26 7.33 -24.07
CA GLN A 56 -1.95 6.63 -23.00
C GLN A 56 -3.15 7.43 -22.49
N ARG A 57 -4.14 6.72 -21.96
CA ARG A 57 -5.26 7.38 -21.27
C ARG A 57 -4.75 8.03 -20.00
N VAL A 58 -4.85 9.35 -19.89
CA VAL A 58 -4.34 10.15 -18.78
C VAL A 58 -5.47 10.76 -17.96
N LEU A 59 -5.34 10.68 -16.63
CA LEU A 59 -6.09 11.50 -15.68
C LEU A 59 -5.12 12.45 -14.97
N ARG A 60 -5.11 13.72 -15.35
CA ARG A 60 -4.25 14.73 -14.73
C ARG A 60 -4.96 15.42 -13.57
N LEU A 61 -4.34 15.44 -12.40
CA LEU A 61 -4.82 16.19 -11.23
C LEU A 61 -4.27 17.62 -11.24
N SER A 62 -5.00 18.53 -10.60
CA SER A 62 -4.57 19.93 -10.42
C SER A 62 -3.53 20.12 -9.32
N ALA A 63 -3.33 19.12 -8.44
CA ALA A 63 -2.37 19.14 -7.35
C ALA A 63 -1.97 17.72 -6.99
N ASN A 64 -0.75 17.56 -6.46
CA ASN A 64 -0.28 16.27 -5.95
C ASN A 64 -1.08 15.85 -4.71
N ARG A 65 -1.81 14.74 -4.84
CA ARG A 65 -2.59 14.10 -3.76
C ARG A 65 -1.91 12.87 -3.17
N GLY A 66 -0.67 12.62 -3.54
CA GLY A 66 0.07 11.42 -3.19
C GLY A 66 -0.45 10.15 -3.88
N TYR A 67 0.20 9.03 -3.63
CA TYR A 67 -0.14 7.75 -4.24
C TYR A 67 -1.57 7.30 -3.91
N ALA A 68 -1.93 7.33 -2.62
CA ALA A 68 -3.27 6.96 -2.16
C ALA A 68 -4.37 7.86 -2.76
N GLY A 69 -4.13 9.17 -2.84
CA GLY A 69 -5.07 10.13 -3.43
C GLY A 69 -5.21 9.95 -4.93
N GLY A 70 -4.12 9.60 -5.61
CA GLY A 70 -4.10 9.26 -7.01
C GLY A 70 -4.94 8.03 -7.33
N LEU A 71 -4.70 6.93 -6.62
CA LEU A 71 -5.48 5.69 -6.76
C LEU A 71 -6.98 5.91 -6.47
N ALA A 72 -7.29 6.71 -5.45
CA ALA A 72 -8.68 7.05 -5.12
C ALA A 72 -9.37 7.85 -6.23
N ALA A 73 -8.65 8.78 -6.89
CA ALA A 73 -9.15 9.54 -8.01
C ALA A 73 -9.31 8.70 -9.29
N ALA A 74 -8.43 7.71 -9.49
CA ALA A 74 -8.48 6.80 -10.63
C ALA A 74 -9.61 5.77 -10.53
N LEU A 75 -9.97 5.30 -9.34
CA LEU A 75 -10.93 4.21 -9.13
C LEU A 75 -12.30 4.43 -9.83
N PRO A 76 -12.92 5.61 -9.84
CA PRO A 76 -14.17 5.85 -10.58
C PRO A 76 -14.01 5.73 -12.10
N GLN A 77 -12.81 5.91 -12.64
CA GLN A 77 -12.49 5.83 -14.05
C GLN A 77 -12.27 4.38 -14.54
N VAL A 78 -11.98 3.46 -13.65
CA VAL A 78 -11.82 2.04 -13.95
C VAL A 78 -13.20 1.42 -14.14
N LYS A 79 -13.45 0.80 -15.30
CA LYS A 79 -14.71 0.11 -15.62
C LYS A 79 -14.55 -1.40 -15.73
N THR A 80 -13.32 -1.87 -15.87
CA THR A 80 -12.99 -3.29 -15.97
C THR A 80 -13.24 -4.04 -14.65
N PRO A 81 -13.41 -5.37 -14.67
CA PRO A 81 -13.58 -6.21 -13.49
C PRO A 81 -12.42 -6.11 -12.50
N PHE A 82 -11.21 -5.89 -13.00
CA PHE A 82 -9.99 -5.79 -12.19
C PHE A 82 -9.34 -4.42 -12.33
N MET A 83 -8.74 -3.96 -11.24
CA MET A 83 -7.89 -2.78 -11.16
C MET A 83 -6.52 -3.21 -10.67
N ALA A 84 -5.48 -3.02 -11.47
CA ALA A 84 -4.12 -3.17 -10.99
C ALA A 84 -3.58 -1.84 -10.43
N TRP A 85 -2.82 -1.90 -9.36
CA TRP A 85 -1.98 -0.82 -8.89
C TRP A 85 -0.54 -1.15 -9.24
N LEU A 86 0.12 -0.22 -9.88
CA LEU A 86 1.52 -0.34 -10.28
C LEU A 86 2.22 1.00 -10.06
N ASN A 87 3.38 0.97 -9.43
CA ASN A 87 4.22 2.15 -9.33
C ASN A 87 4.80 2.53 -10.70
N ASP A 88 4.99 3.82 -10.94
CA ASP A 88 5.58 4.34 -12.17
C ASP A 88 7.07 4.02 -12.35
N ASP A 89 7.76 3.63 -11.26
CA ASP A 89 9.14 3.15 -11.22
C ASP A 89 9.25 1.61 -11.16
N ALA A 90 8.14 0.90 -11.45
CA ALA A 90 8.10 -0.55 -11.53
C ALA A 90 7.96 -1.02 -12.98
N ALA A 91 8.78 -2.01 -13.38
CA ALA A 91 8.73 -2.65 -14.68
C ALA A 91 8.29 -4.12 -14.54
N PRO A 92 7.03 -4.44 -14.84
CA PRO A 92 6.52 -5.81 -14.74
C PRO A 92 7.17 -6.72 -15.81
N ARG A 93 7.58 -7.92 -15.42
CA ARG A 93 8.11 -8.93 -16.33
C ARG A 93 7.01 -9.50 -17.24
N PRO A 94 7.35 -10.06 -18.41
CA PRO A 94 6.38 -10.74 -19.27
C PRO A 94 5.58 -11.79 -18.50
N GLY A 95 4.24 -11.81 -18.71
CA GLY A 95 3.35 -12.74 -18.01
C GLY A 95 2.88 -12.29 -16.61
N TRP A 96 3.35 -11.15 -16.10
CA TRP A 96 2.94 -10.61 -14.79
C TRP A 96 1.41 -10.47 -14.68
N LEU A 97 0.77 -9.82 -15.63
CA LEU A 97 -0.69 -9.63 -15.60
C LEU A 97 -1.43 -10.95 -15.75
N ALA A 98 -0.95 -11.84 -16.65
CA ALA A 98 -1.56 -13.14 -16.86
C ALA A 98 -1.57 -13.97 -15.57
N ALA A 99 -0.43 -14.03 -14.85
CA ALA A 99 -0.31 -14.77 -13.62
C ALA A 99 -1.26 -14.23 -12.52
N LEU A 100 -1.42 -12.91 -12.42
CA LEU A 100 -2.33 -12.28 -11.43
C LEU A 100 -3.79 -12.55 -11.77
N GLU A 101 -4.20 -12.42 -13.04
CA GLU A 101 -5.56 -12.71 -13.48
C GLU A 101 -5.91 -14.19 -13.28
N ASP A 102 -5.04 -15.10 -13.70
CA ASP A 102 -5.25 -16.55 -13.57
C ASP A 102 -5.35 -16.95 -12.08
N ALA A 103 -4.56 -16.34 -11.19
CA ALA A 103 -4.65 -16.58 -9.76
C ALA A 103 -6.01 -16.13 -9.18
N LEU A 104 -6.53 -14.96 -9.60
CA LEU A 104 -7.86 -14.49 -9.16
C LEU A 104 -8.98 -15.35 -9.77
N ASP A 105 -8.86 -15.80 -11.03
CA ASP A 105 -9.84 -16.68 -11.65
C ASP A 105 -9.93 -18.03 -10.94
N ALA A 106 -8.79 -18.62 -10.60
CA ALA A 106 -8.71 -19.87 -9.85
C ALA A 106 -9.24 -19.73 -8.40
N ASN A 107 -9.31 -18.51 -7.88
CA ASN A 107 -9.70 -18.26 -6.49
C ASN A 107 -10.80 -17.19 -6.39
N PRO A 108 -12.09 -17.55 -6.61
CA PRO A 108 -13.21 -16.59 -6.55
C PRO A 108 -13.37 -15.88 -5.20
N ARG A 109 -12.87 -16.47 -4.10
CA ARG A 109 -12.87 -15.87 -2.76
C ARG A 109 -11.66 -14.94 -2.50
N ALA A 110 -10.81 -14.72 -3.48
CA ALA A 110 -9.70 -13.77 -3.38
C ALA A 110 -10.11 -12.41 -3.97
N ALA A 111 -9.87 -11.34 -3.22
CA ALA A 111 -10.08 -9.96 -3.67
C ALA A 111 -8.82 -9.34 -4.28
N ALA A 112 -7.64 -9.84 -3.93
CA ALA A 112 -6.37 -9.31 -4.38
C ALA A 112 -5.37 -10.44 -4.66
N ALA A 113 -4.55 -10.23 -5.70
CA ALA A 113 -3.38 -11.03 -6.04
C ALA A 113 -2.17 -10.07 -6.10
N GLY A 114 -1.26 -10.18 -5.13
CA GLY A 114 -0.03 -9.40 -5.07
C GLY A 114 1.10 -10.07 -5.86
N GLY A 115 1.84 -9.29 -6.63
CA GLY A 115 3.08 -9.71 -7.27
C GLY A 115 4.28 -9.57 -6.33
N VAL A 116 5.43 -10.07 -6.77
CA VAL A 116 6.72 -9.92 -6.10
C VAL A 116 7.48 -8.77 -6.73
N LEU A 117 7.95 -7.84 -5.91
CA LEU A 117 8.85 -6.76 -6.32
C LEU A 117 10.30 -7.17 -6.05
N THR A 118 11.17 -6.89 -7.00
CA THR A 118 12.62 -7.07 -6.88
C THR A 118 13.33 -5.75 -7.16
N ASP A 119 14.49 -5.56 -6.58
CA ASP A 119 15.38 -4.47 -6.99
C ASP A 119 16.10 -4.79 -8.33
N ALA A 120 16.99 -3.89 -8.74
CA ALA A 120 17.76 -4.05 -9.98
C ALA A 120 18.70 -5.27 -9.94
N ASP A 121 19.18 -5.67 -8.77
CA ASP A 121 20.08 -6.82 -8.57
C ASP A 121 19.29 -8.14 -8.45
N GLY A 122 17.96 -8.07 -8.47
CA GLY A 122 17.06 -9.22 -8.39
C GLY A 122 16.72 -9.67 -6.97
N ALA A 123 17.21 -8.97 -5.94
CA ALA A 123 16.82 -9.25 -4.56
C ALA A 123 15.35 -8.83 -4.32
N ILE A 124 14.64 -9.62 -3.52
CA ILE A 124 13.22 -9.35 -3.25
C ILE A 124 13.09 -8.14 -2.34
N SER A 125 12.44 -7.09 -2.83
CA SER A 125 12.10 -5.89 -2.07
C SER A 125 10.74 -6.00 -1.40
N SER A 126 9.78 -6.73 -1.99
CA SER A 126 8.51 -7.09 -1.36
C SER A 126 7.92 -8.36 -1.96
N ALA A 127 7.53 -9.30 -1.10
CA ALA A 127 6.73 -10.48 -1.40
C ALA A 127 5.40 -10.45 -0.60
N GLY A 128 4.73 -9.30 -0.58
CA GLY A 128 3.55 -9.04 0.22
C GLY A 128 3.87 -8.32 1.52
N VAL A 129 2.83 -8.09 2.32
CA VAL A 129 2.91 -7.33 3.58
C VAL A 129 2.52 -8.22 4.76
N GLY A 130 3.36 -8.21 5.79
CA GLY A 130 3.08 -8.77 7.10
C GLY A 130 2.62 -7.72 8.10
N LEU A 131 2.09 -8.14 9.25
CA LEU A 131 1.62 -7.26 10.32
C LEU A 131 2.38 -7.54 11.62
N THR A 132 3.08 -6.53 12.15
CA THR A 132 3.78 -6.64 13.43
C THR A 132 2.82 -6.59 14.62
N ARG A 133 3.28 -6.96 15.82
CA ARG A 133 2.52 -6.83 17.07
C ARG A 133 2.18 -5.37 17.44
N ASP A 134 2.93 -4.42 16.90
CA ASP A 134 2.69 -2.99 17.09
C ASP A 134 1.83 -2.37 15.97
N GLY A 135 1.36 -3.20 15.03
CA GLY A 135 0.50 -2.79 13.93
C GLY A 135 1.23 -2.08 12.80
N TYR A 136 2.54 -2.29 12.66
CA TYR A 136 3.24 -1.90 11.45
C TYR A 136 2.98 -2.90 10.33
N GLY A 137 2.67 -2.38 9.13
CA GLY A 137 2.79 -3.14 7.90
C GLY A 137 4.26 -3.16 7.49
N VAL A 138 4.78 -4.35 7.20
CA VAL A 138 6.18 -4.53 6.78
C VAL A 138 6.25 -5.41 5.55
N ASP A 139 7.11 -5.04 4.61
CA ASP A 139 7.35 -5.84 3.42
C ASP A 139 8.03 -7.17 3.78
N LEU A 140 7.46 -8.26 3.30
CA LEU A 140 8.07 -9.58 3.41
C LEU A 140 9.17 -9.70 2.34
N ARG A 141 10.33 -10.17 2.74
CA ARG A 141 11.50 -10.35 1.86
C ARG A 141 11.57 -11.74 1.24
N GLU A 142 10.69 -12.63 1.66
CA GLU A 142 10.59 -13.99 1.14
C GLU A 142 9.13 -14.32 0.81
N PRO A 143 8.87 -15.03 -0.30
CA PRO A 143 7.55 -15.53 -0.60
C PRO A 143 7.08 -16.52 0.46
N THR A 144 5.89 -16.31 0.98
CA THR A 144 5.23 -17.20 1.96
C THR A 144 3.94 -17.76 1.36
N GLU A 145 3.48 -18.92 1.82
CA GLU A 145 2.18 -19.48 1.39
C GLU A 145 1.01 -18.55 1.69
N THR A 146 1.14 -17.77 2.75
CA THR A 146 0.10 -16.84 3.19
C THR A 146 0.71 -15.49 3.53
N THR A 147 0.11 -14.42 3.06
CA THR A 147 0.48 -13.03 3.38
C THR A 147 -0.69 -12.30 4.01
N PHE A 148 -0.43 -11.37 4.93
CA PHE A 148 -1.48 -10.51 5.47
C PHE A 148 -2.04 -9.57 4.42
N GLY A 149 -1.16 -8.92 3.67
CA GLY A 149 -1.49 -7.91 2.68
C GLY A 149 -0.61 -8.03 1.43
N PHE A 150 -0.74 -7.07 0.58
CA PHE A 150 0.01 -6.92 -0.67
C PHE A 150 0.76 -5.58 -0.65
N CYS A 151 1.86 -5.50 -1.39
CA CYS A 151 2.51 -4.22 -1.68
C CYS A 151 1.72 -3.46 -2.74
N GLY A 152 1.42 -2.18 -2.49
CA GLY A 152 0.67 -1.31 -3.41
C GLY A 152 1.36 -1.08 -4.75
N GLY A 153 2.66 -1.34 -4.84
CA GLY A 153 3.45 -1.19 -6.06
C GLY A 153 3.26 -2.30 -7.11
N SER A 154 2.61 -3.43 -6.75
CA SER A 154 2.38 -4.55 -7.69
C SER A 154 1.23 -5.44 -7.20
N VAL A 155 0.00 -5.08 -7.54
CA VAL A 155 -1.20 -5.85 -7.13
C VAL A 155 -2.32 -5.74 -8.14
N LEU A 156 -3.07 -6.83 -8.35
CA LEU A 156 -4.33 -6.86 -9.07
C LEU A 156 -5.48 -7.05 -8.08
N LEU A 157 -6.47 -6.18 -8.11
CA LEU A 157 -7.61 -6.16 -7.21
C LEU A 157 -8.91 -6.41 -7.97
N ARG A 158 -9.78 -7.22 -7.39
CA ARG A 158 -11.16 -7.35 -7.81
C ARG A 158 -11.89 -6.05 -7.49
N ARG A 159 -12.24 -5.26 -8.54
CA ARG A 159 -12.83 -3.91 -8.39
C ARG A 159 -14.08 -3.90 -7.52
N SER A 160 -14.97 -4.89 -7.68
CA SER A 160 -16.19 -5.00 -6.86
C SER A 160 -15.88 -5.16 -5.37
N ALA A 161 -14.89 -5.99 -5.01
CA ALA A 161 -14.46 -6.18 -3.64
C ALA A 161 -13.82 -4.91 -3.05
N LEU A 162 -12.98 -4.23 -3.84
CA LEU A 162 -12.36 -2.96 -3.45
C LEU A 162 -13.44 -1.89 -3.14
N LEU A 163 -14.44 -1.74 -4.02
CA LEU A 163 -15.55 -0.81 -3.81
C LEU A 163 -16.40 -1.19 -2.60
N ALA A 164 -16.74 -2.48 -2.46
CA ALA A 164 -17.51 -2.98 -1.33
C ALA A 164 -16.75 -2.77 0.00
N ALA A 165 -15.43 -2.85 0.02
CA ALA A 165 -14.59 -2.57 1.18
C ALA A 165 -14.41 -1.07 1.46
N GLY A 166 -14.96 -0.17 0.63
CA GLY A 166 -14.93 1.29 0.81
C GLY A 166 -13.83 2.00 0.03
N GLY A 167 -13.33 1.39 -1.05
CA GLY A 167 -12.37 2.02 -1.97
C GLY A 167 -10.97 2.21 -1.39
N VAL A 168 -10.25 3.18 -1.91
CA VAL A 168 -8.88 3.53 -1.49
C VAL A 168 -8.91 4.63 -0.42
N PRO A 169 -8.07 4.58 0.63
CA PRO A 169 -8.01 5.62 1.67
C PRO A 169 -7.26 6.87 1.18
N GLY A 170 -7.84 7.60 0.20
CA GLY A 170 -7.19 8.70 -0.51
C GLY A 170 -6.62 9.82 0.38
N GLY A 171 -7.14 9.99 1.60
CA GLY A 171 -6.63 10.97 2.57
C GLY A 171 -5.29 10.59 3.22
N PHE A 172 -4.74 9.41 2.94
CA PHE A 172 -3.45 8.97 3.49
C PHE A 172 -2.25 9.64 2.83
N PHE A 173 -2.39 10.12 1.62
CA PHE A 173 -1.37 10.66 0.77
C PHE A 173 -0.40 9.58 0.27
N CYS A 174 0.42 9.01 1.15
CA CYS A 174 1.38 7.95 0.84
C CYS A 174 1.58 7.05 2.06
N TYR A 175 1.85 5.77 1.82
CA TYR A 175 2.03 4.69 2.79
C TYR A 175 0.74 4.28 3.52
N TYR A 176 0.61 2.98 3.78
CA TYR A 176 -0.52 2.33 4.44
C TYR A 176 -1.81 2.27 3.62
N GLU A 177 -1.89 2.80 2.40
CA GLU A 177 -3.06 2.62 1.54
C GLU A 177 -3.29 1.16 1.18
N ASP A 178 -2.21 0.40 0.99
CA ASP A 178 -2.20 -1.03 0.74
C ASP A 178 -2.57 -1.83 2.00
N THR A 179 -1.90 -1.56 3.11
CA THR A 179 -2.11 -2.20 4.40
C THR A 179 -3.54 -1.97 4.92
N ASP A 180 -4.05 -0.73 4.86
CA ASP A 180 -5.43 -0.40 5.23
C ASP A 180 -6.44 -1.12 4.31
N THR A 181 -6.20 -1.11 3.00
CA THR A 181 -7.07 -1.77 2.03
C THR A 181 -7.07 -3.29 2.23
N ALA A 182 -5.89 -3.90 2.39
CA ALA A 182 -5.75 -5.33 2.69
C ALA A 182 -6.51 -5.71 3.98
N TRP A 183 -6.37 -4.89 5.02
CA TRP A 183 -7.06 -5.13 6.29
C TRP A 183 -8.59 -5.10 6.14
N ARG A 184 -9.11 -4.11 5.42
CA ARG A 184 -10.56 -4.00 5.16
C ARG A 184 -11.09 -5.14 4.31
N LEU A 185 -10.36 -5.57 3.30
CA LEU A 185 -10.70 -6.74 2.49
C LEU A 185 -10.78 -8.00 3.35
N ARG A 186 -9.81 -8.21 4.24
CA ARG A 186 -9.81 -9.36 5.16
C ARG A 186 -10.94 -9.29 6.19
N LEU A 187 -11.25 -8.10 6.70
CA LEU A 187 -12.43 -7.93 7.59
C LEU A 187 -13.72 -8.27 6.87
N ALA A 188 -13.82 -8.01 5.57
CA ALA A 188 -14.94 -8.41 4.73
C ALA A 188 -14.86 -9.87 4.23
N GLY A 189 -14.05 -10.73 4.85
CA GLY A 189 -13.97 -12.16 4.57
C GLY A 189 -13.15 -12.56 3.35
N TRP A 190 -12.56 -11.60 2.63
CA TRP A 190 -11.80 -11.89 1.41
C TRP A 190 -10.40 -12.45 1.70
N ARG A 191 -9.95 -13.32 0.80
CA ARG A 191 -8.56 -13.79 0.76
C ARG A 191 -7.69 -12.82 -0.04
N ILE A 192 -6.40 -12.81 0.29
CA ILE A 192 -5.34 -12.11 -0.44
C ILE A 192 -4.30 -13.16 -0.80
N LEU A 193 -3.90 -13.19 -2.06
CA LEU A 193 -2.95 -14.13 -2.60
C LEU A 193 -1.61 -13.45 -2.84
N LEU A 194 -0.51 -14.16 -2.65
CA LEU A 194 0.77 -13.86 -3.23
C LEU A 194 0.95 -14.73 -4.47
N VAL A 195 1.43 -14.14 -5.55
CA VAL A 195 1.69 -14.81 -6.84
C VAL A 195 3.18 -14.69 -7.16
N PRO A 196 4.02 -15.66 -6.73
CA PRO A 196 5.48 -15.56 -6.89
C PRO A 196 5.95 -15.45 -8.33
N GLY A 197 5.16 -15.96 -9.29
CA GLY A 197 5.43 -15.86 -10.73
C GLY A 197 5.17 -14.48 -11.32
N ALA A 198 4.36 -13.65 -10.67
CA ALA A 198 4.07 -12.28 -11.09
C ALA A 198 5.15 -11.34 -10.54
N ARG A 199 6.22 -11.11 -11.30
CA ARG A 199 7.37 -10.31 -10.84
C ARG A 199 7.45 -8.97 -11.55
N ALA A 200 7.85 -7.92 -10.81
CA ALA A 200 8.20 -6.62 -11.36
C ALA A 200 9.50 -6.12 -10.74
N THR A 201 10.37 -5.52 -11.55
CA THR A 201 11.57 -4.84 -11.04
C THR A 201 11.19 -3.42 -10.63
N HIS A 202 11.62 -2.98 -9.45
CA HIS A 202 11.21 -1.72 -8.84
C HIS A 202 12.43 -0.89 -8.43
N ARG A 203 12.45 0.39 -8.81
CA ARG A 203 13.47 1.34 -8.36
C ARG A 203 13.06 1.91 -7.01
N LEU A 204 13.68 1.43 -5.94
CA LEU A 204 13.34 1.86 -4.58
C LEU A 204 13.68 3.33 -4.33
N GLY A 205 12.74 4.08 -3.74
CA GLY A 205 13.00 5.42 -3.20
C GLY A 205 12.83 6.59 -4.16
N ALA A 206 12.24 6.39 -5.35
CA ALA A 206 12.02 7.46 -6.33
C ALA A 206 11.16 8.63 -5.80
N SER A 207 10.14 8.36 -4.99
CA SER A 207 9.16 9.37 -4.57
C SER A 207 9.37 9.96 -3.17
N THR A 208 9.99 9.23 -2.24
CA THR A 208 10.17 9.71 -0.87
C THR A 208 11.44 9.13 -0.26
N LYS A 209 12.37 10.01 0.16
CA LYS A 209 13.62 9.59 0.80
C LYS A 209 13.31 8.87 2.12
N PRO A 210 13.67 7.57 2.27
CA PRO A 210 13.53 6.85 3.54
C PRO A 210 14.21 7.61 4.69
N GLY A 211 13.62 7.55 5.89
CA GLY A 211 14.14 8.26 7.06
C GLY A 211 13.84 9.77 7.09
N SER A 212 13.29 10.36 6.03
CA SER A 212 12.92 11.77 6.02
C SER A 212 11.76 12.09 6.97
N TRP A 213 11.61 13.37 7.32
CA TRP A 213 10.50 13.85 8.16
C TRP A 213 9.12 13.47 7.57
N ARG A 214 8.94 13.61 6.24
CA ARG A 214 7.71 13.24 5.55
C ARG A 214 7.45 11.74 5.61
N PHE A 215 8.50 10.92 5.42
CA PHE A 215 8.43 9.47 5.54
C PHE A 215 7.90 9.05 6.91
N HIS A 216 8.53 9.50 8.01
CA HIS A 216 8.12 9.14 9.36
C HIS A 216 6.74 9.70 9.73
N ARG A 217 6.43 10.94 9.31
CA ARG A 217 5.11 11.55 9.52
C ARG A 217 3.99 10.72 8.93
N TRP A 218 4.10 10.37 7.65
CA TRP A 218 3.02 9.63 6.99
C TRP A 218 2.92 8.20 7.49
N ASN A 219 4.03 7.51 7.69
CA ASN A 219 4.04 6.15 8.22
C ASN A 219 3.37 6.08 9.61
N GLU A 220 3.80 6.89 10.56
CA GLU A 220 3.25 6.86 11.92
C GLU A 220 1.78 7.32 11.97
N ARG A 221 1.46 8.41 11.27
CA ARG A 221 0.08 8.89 11.19
C ARG A 221 -0.85 7.83 10.60
N ASN A 222 -0.49 7.30 9.45
CA ASN A 222 -1.35 6.36 8.72
C ASN A 222 -1.44 5.02 9.45
N ARG A 223 -0.37 4.57 10.11
CA ARG A 223 -0.42 3.42 11.03
C ARG A 223 -1.47 3.60 12.11
N LEU A 224 -1.42 4.71 12.84
CA LEU A 224 -2.37 4.99 13.92
C LEU A 224 -3.81 5.11 13.40
N LEU A 225 -4.02 5.78 12.26
CA LEU A 225 -5.32 5.87 11.61
C LEU A 225 -5.83 4.50 11.15
N THR A 226 -4.98 3.65 10.57
CA THR A 226 -5.34 2.28 10.17
C THR A 226 -5.72 1.43 11.38
N LEU A 227 -4.98 1.54 12.48
CA LEU A 227 -5.31 0.86 13.73
C LEU A 227 -6.67 1.32 14.28
N LEU A 228 -6.92 2.63 14.29
CA LEU A 228 -8.22 3.17 14.70
C LEU A 228 -9.37 2.68 13.81
N ARG A 229 -9.15 2.49 12.51
CA ARG A 229 -10.16 2.00 11.54
C ARG A 229 -10.41 0.51 11.67
N CYS A 230 -9.35 -0.29 11.74
CA CYS A 230 -9.39 -1.72 11.44
C CYS A 230 -9.08 -2.63 12.63
N ALA A 231 -8.26 -2.21 13.59
CA ALA A 231 -7.83 -3.05 14.70
C ALA A 231 -8.90 -3.22 15.80
N PRO A 232 -8.78 -4.21 16.70
CA PRO A 232 -9.55 -4.27 17.93
C PRO A 232 -9.43 -2.97 18.73
N VAL A 233 -10.48 -2.58 19.45
CA VAL A 233 -10.50 -1.31 20.20
C VAL A 233 -9.33 -1.20 21.17
N TRP A 234 -9.05 -2.26 21.92
CA TRP A 234 -7.96 -2.30 22.90
C TRP A 234 -6.57 -2.18 22.24
N VAL A 235 -6.38 -2.70 21.01
CA VAL A 235 -5.13 -2.50 20.25
C VAL A 235 -5.02 -1.06 19.79
N ALA A 236 -6.07 -0.52 19.16
CA ALA A 236 -6.06 0.82 18.59
C ALA A 236 -5.75 1.88 19.64
N PHE A 237 -6.48 1.86 20.76
CA PHE A 237 -6.26 2.83 21.84
C PHE A 237 -5.00 2.54 22.65
N GLY A 238 -4.63 1.26 22.84
CA GLY A 238 -3.38 0.89 23.47
C GLY A 238 -2.15 1.41 22.71
N GLN A 239 -2.15 1.29 21.38
CA GLN A 239 -1.06 1.81 20.54
C GLN A 239 -1.04 3.35 20.48
N LEU A 240 -2.19 4.01 20.51
CA LEU A 240 -2.28 5.46 20.61
C LEU A 240 -1.74 5.97 21.95
N ALA A 241 -2.13 5.33 23.05
CA ALA A 241 -1.63 5.64 24.40
C ALA A 241 -0.11 5.39 24.50
N ARG A 242 0.38 4.26 23.97
CA ARG A 242 1.81 3.95 23.90
C ARG A 242 2.58 4.99 23.09
N PHE A 243 2.05 5.41 21.94
CA PHE A 243 2.66 6.45 21.12
C PHE A 243 2.81 7.76 21.92
N LEU A 244 1.77 8.17 22.61
CA LEU A 244 1.79 9.38 23.46
C LEU A 244 2.75 9.21 24.65
N ALA A 245 2.70 8.08 25.36
CA ALA A 245 3.58 7.80 26.49
C ALA A 245 5.07 7.85 26.11
N ILE A 246 5.44 7.24 24.99
CA ILE A 246 6.81 7.35 24.45
C ILE A 246 7.14 8.81 24.16
N THR A 247 6.24 9.56 23.52
CA THR A 247 6.46 10.97 23.18
C THR A 247 6.77 11.80 24.42
N LEU A 248 6.00 11.64 25.48
CA LEU A 248 6.18 12.35 26.76
C LEU A 248 7.43 11.88 27.52
N ALA A 249 7.82 10.63 27.39
CA ALA A 249 9.00 10.09 28.03
C ALA A 249 10.32 10.51 27.36
N LEU A 250 10.33 10.87 26.06
CA LEU A 250 11.56 11.21 25.32
C LEU A 250 12.39 12.32 25.97
N PRO A 251 11.84 13.48 26.40
CA PRO A 251 12.63 14.53 27.06
C PRO A 251 13.27 14.04 28.35
N VAL A 252 12.52 13.30 29.18
CA VAL A 252 13.02 12.77 30.46
C VAL A 252 14.15 11.75 30.25
N ARG A 253 14.00 10.86 29.25
CA ARG A 253 15.05 9.89 28.90
C ARG A 253 16.32 10.59 28.47
N ARG A 254 16.23 11.61 27.63
CA ARG A 254 17.39 12.42 27.19
C ARG A 254 18.08 13.14 28.35
N LEU A 255 17.28 13.74 29.24
CA LEU A 255 17.83 14.41 30.45
C LEU A 255 18.54 13.44 31.39
N ARG A 256 18.10 12.16 31.43
CA ARG A 256 18.73 11.10 32.24
C ARG A 256 19.89 10.39 31.55
N GLY A 257 20.31 10.84 30.36
CA GLY A 257 21.38 10.20 29.61
C GLY A 257 21.03 8.82 29.07
N VAL A 258 19.73 8.46 29.01
CA VAL A 258 19.30 7.19 28.43
C VAL A 258 19.38 7.31 26.91
N GLU A 259 20.06 6.35 26.29
CA GLU A 259 20.19 6.30 24.84
C GLU A 259 18.82 6.27 24.15
N VAL A 260 18.63 7.17 23.19
CA VAL A 260 17.43 7.26 22.35
C VAL A 260 17.92 7.13 20.91
N PRO A 261 17.29 6.27 20.07
CA PRO A 261 17.70 6.14 18.67
C PRO A 261 17.77 7.49 17.96
N ASP A 262 18.84 7.70 17.20
CA ASP A 262 19.02 8.92 16.39
C ASP A 262 18.23 8.82 15.08
N ALA A 263 16.91 8.81 15.21
CA ALA A 263 15.99 8.77 14.09
C ALA A 263 14.87 9.80 14.30
N LEU A 264 14.41 10.42 13.22
CA LEU A 264 13.43 11.51 13.27
C LEU A 264 12.10 11.10 13.94
N ASN A 265 11.70 9.83 13.87
CA ASN A 265 10.51 9.31 14.55
C ASN A 265 10.63 9.29 16.09
N TYR A 266 11.83 9.55 16.64
CA TYR A 266 12.07 9.78 18.08
C TYR A 266 12.22 11.27 18.43
N THR A 267 11.86 12.19 17.54
CA THR A 267 11.80 13.62 17.88
C THR A 267 10.41 13.98 18.42
N VAL A 268 10.40 14.71 19.53
CA VAL A 268 9.14 15.13 20.20
C VAL A 268 8.25 15.94 19.27
N GLY A 269 8.84 16.90 18.52
CA GLY A 269 8.09 17.76 17.62
C GLY A 269 7.35 17.01 16.53
N LEU A 270 8.02 16.05 15.83
CA LEU A 270 7.37 15.22 14.83
C LEU A 270 6.21 14.40 15.44
N ARG A 271 6.46 13.78 16.60
CA ARG A 271 5.47 12.92 17.25
C ARG A 271 4.25 13.69 17.73
N LEU A 272 4.42 14.89 18.31
CA LEU A 272 3.30 15.77 18.68
C LEU A 272 2.52 16.22 17.44
N PHE A 273 3.21 16.54 16.35
CA PHE A 273 2.57 16.89 15.08
C PHE A 273 1.73 15.72 14.53
N VAL A 274 2.29 14.51 14.50
CA VAL A 274 1.57 13.28 14.11
C VAL A 274 0.35 13.05 14.99
N PHE A 275 0.50 13.20 16.33
CA PHE A 275 -0.60 13.02 17.26
C PHE A 275 -1.73 14.04 17.03
N ALA A 276 -1.40 15.30 16.79
CA ALA A 276 -2.37 16.34 16.45
C ALA A 276 -3.13 16.03 15.14
N GLU A 277 -2.41 15.54 14.10
CA GLU A 277 -3.05 15.12 12.85
C GLU A 277 -4.00 13.92 13.04
N VAL A 278 -3.61 12.95 13.88
CA VAL A 278 -4.47 11.81 14.22
C VAL A 278 -5.73 12.28 14.95
N LEU A 279 -5.60 13.17 15.93
CA LEU A 279 -6.74 13.74 16.65
C LEU A 279 -7.69 14.50 15.70
N ALA A 280 -7.14 15.37 14.85
CA ALA A 280 -7.92 16.14 13.88
C ALA A 280 -8.70 15.24 12.89
N ARG A 281 -8.16 14.07 12.55
CA ARG A 281 -8.78 13.10 11.64
C ARG A 281 -9.64 12.05 12.35
N SER A 282 -9.63 12.01 13.68
CA SER A 282 -10.34 10.99 14.46
C SER A 282 -11.84 10.93 14.21
N PRO A 283 -12.60 12.04 14.06
CA PRO A 283 -14.03 11.94 13.79
C PRO A 283 -14.34 11.19 12.49
N ALA A 284 -13.69 11.55 11.38
CA ALA A 284 -13.85 10.87 10.10
C ALA A 284 -13.35 9.41 10.16
N THR A 285 -12.27 9.17 10.91
CA THR A 285 -11.68 7.83 11.10
C THR A 285 -12.62 6.91 11.87
N LEU A 286 -13.29 7.40 12.91
CA LEU A 286 -14.29 6.65 13.68
C LEU A 286 -15.55 6.40 12.86
N GLY A 287 -15.99 7.36 12.05
CA GLY A 287 -17.05 7.15 11.07
C GLY A 287 -16.69 6.03 10.07
N ALA A 288 -15.46 6.04 9.55
CA ALA A 288 -14.96 4.97 8.69
C ALA A 288 -14.91 3.61 9.44
N ARG A 289 -14.47 3.59 10.72
CA ARG A 289 -14.48 2.38 11.55
C ARG A 289 -15.88 1.77 11.66
N PHE A 290 -16.89 2.60 11.86
CA PHE A 290 -18.28 2.16 11.94
C PHE A 290 -18.73 1.56 10.58
N ALA A 291 -18.46 2.26 9.48
CA ALA A 291 -18.80 1.77 8.14
C ALA A 291 -18.09 0.45 7.80
N ILE A 292 -16.80 0.31 8.15
CA ILE A 292 -16.04 -0.95 8.02
C ILE A 292 -16.67 -2.05 8.89
N GLY A 293 -17.07 -1.73 10.12
CA GLY A 293 -17.71 -2.69 11.03
C GLY A 293 -19.01 -3.27 10.48
N ARG A 294 -19.82 -2.47 9.80
CA ARG A 294 -21.07 -2.92 9.17
C ARG A 294 -20.86 -3.89 7.98
N ARG A 295 -19.67 -3.88 7.39
CA ARG A 295 -19.29 -4.73 6.25
C ARG A 295 -18.40 -5.91 6.66
N ALA A 296 -18.01 -5.95 7.94
CA ALA A 296 -17.09 -6.96 8.42
C ALA A 296 -17.83 -8.31 8.64
N GLU A 297 -17.30 -9.36 8.02
CA GLU A 297 -17.69 -10.75 8.21
C GLU A 297 -16.76 -11.46 9.20
N VAL A 298 -15.54 -10.93 9.39
CA VAL A 298 -14.51 -11.46 10.29
C VAL A 298 -14.33 -10.51 11.48
N ALA A 299 -14.39 -11.05 12.70
CA ALA A 299 -14.16 -10.24 13.89
C ALA A 299 -12.72 -9.67 13.92
N ARG A 300 -12.59 -8.40 14.27
CA ARG A 300 -11.28 -7.71 14.35
C ARG A 300 -10.28 -8.42 15.25
N SER A 301 -10.76 -9.00 16.36
CA SER A 301 -9.91 -9.75 17.30
C SER A 301 -9.41 -11.07 16.71
N VAL A 302 -10.21 -11.74 15.88
CA VAL A 302 -9.80 -12.96 15.17
C VAL A 302 -8.71 -12.62 14.18
N LEU A 303 -8.94 -11.61 13.34
CA LEU A 303 -7.95 -11.19 12.33
C LEU A 303 -6.64 -10.76 12.98
N TRP A 304 -6.70 -9.98 14.07
CA TRP A 304 -5.52 -9.54 14.80
C TRP A 304 -4.71 -10.73 15.32
N ARG A 305 -5.36 -11.69 16.00
CA ARG A 305 -4.68 -12.89 16.52
C ARG A 305 -4.11 -13.78 15.41
N THR A 306 -4.74 -13.78 14.24
CA THR A 306 -4.28 -14.59 13.11
C THR A 306 -3.01 -14.02 12.49
N TRP A 307 -2.87 -12.70 12.42
CA TRP A 307 -1.85 -12.07 11.59
C TRP A 307 -0.80 -11.26 12.34
N ALA A 308 -1.16 -10.63 13.48
CA ALA A 308 -0.24 -9.75 14.19
C ALA A 308 0.92 -10.52 14.84
N GLY A 309 2.13 -10.13 14.50
CA GLY A 309 3.36 -10.69 15.06
C GLY A 309 3.74 -12.09 14.56
N ARG A 310 3.14 -12.55 13.47
CA ARG A 310 3.50 -13.82 12.82
C ARG A 310 4.55 -13.67 11.71
N ILE A 311 5.23 -12.53 11.68
CA ILE A 311 6.31 -12.27 10.73
C ILE A 311 7.56 -12.96 11.28
N VAL A 312 8.06 -13.97 10.57
CA VAL A 312 9.44 -14.43 10.74
C VAL A 312 10.29 -13.41 9.99
N GLN A 313 10.79 -12.38 10.67
CA GLN A 313 11.88 -11.59 10.13
C GLN A 313 13.15 -12.42 10.25
N PRO A 314 13.96 -12.55 9.19
CA PRO A 314 15.37 -12.92 9.37
C PRO A 314 15.95 -11.91 10.36
N ALA A 315 16.74 -12.39 11.34
CA ALA A 315 17.46 -11.54 12.25
C ALA A 315 18.19 -10.47 11.42
N GLU A 316 17.90 -9.19 11.69
CA GLU A 316 18.70 -8.11 11.12
C GLU A 316 20.13 -8.35 11.55
N HIS A 317 20.98 -8.73 10.60
CA HIS A 317 22.42 -8.72 10.79
C HIS A 317 22.77 -7.25 10.95
N GLY A 318 23.07 -6.87 12.19
CA GLY A 318 23.50 -5.53 12.55
C GLY A 318 24.70 -5.12 11.70
N ALA A 319 24.62 -3.92 11.16
CA ALA A 319 25.72 -3.07 10.79
C ALA A 319 25.32 -1.63 11.13
#